data_235f8bc4d526e361cb32ba2ec3fa4c17
#
_entry.id   235f8bc4d526e361cb32ba2ec3fa4c17
#
_cell.length_a   1.000
_cell.length_b   1.000
_cell.length_c   1.000
_cell.angle_alpha   90.00
_cell.angle_beta   90.00
_cell.angle_gamma   90.00
#
_symmetry.space_group_name_H-M   'P 1'
#
loop_
_entity.id
_entity.type
_entity.pdbx_description
1 polymer ?
#
loop_
_entity_poly.entity_id
_entity_poly.type
_entity_poly.pdbx_seq_one_letter_code
_entity_poly.pdbx_strand_id
1 'polypeptide(L)'
;MSTKTDSPKTKRKLKWWQILLIVLAALILIVAVLYASGALRRMVISASRASEPDTIAAAKEAENYNMYSEGLEEFLEIAYIDDGSLDHLLDVYYPAGTEVPLPTIIDVHGGGMIAGEKEINTVQSRYFAQQGFAVVNMNYTRLPDTNYAGMIQNIYDVLHWIEDNAEEYHFDLDHVYMTGDSGGGHIVSITAAVNHSSELEEWYGVEPASYKVQKFALTCPMVGTAELVHPKSVAYFIFHFAMGPAIYRDAEAMAMADIYTVAGMSDYPPVLLLTTPGDTNFYSGVIELDSFLSEAGIEHELKVYEDQSHELYHVFNIDHPEWEEGMQANNDIVAFFTEG
;
A
#
# COMPACT_ATOMS: atom_id res chain seq x y z
N MET A 1 -49.05 -48.61 51.98
CA MET A 1 -48.50 -48.24 50.67
C MET A 1 -48.90 -46.79 50.33
N SER A 2 -47.99 -45.82 50.50
CA SER A 2 -48.31 -44.42 50.29
C SER A 2 -47.74 -44.05 48.91
N THR A 3 -48.58 -43.80 47.94
CA THR A 3 -48.25 -43.34 46.62
C THR A 3 -47.96 -41.82 46.68
N LYS A 4 -46.71 -41.43 46.62
CA LYS A 4 -46.32 -40.02 46.36
C LYS A 4 -46.72 -39.66 44.94
N THR A 5 -47.73 -38.82 44.80
CA THR A 5 -48.07 -38.17 43.55
C THR A 5 -47.08 -37.02 43.30
N ASP A 6 -46.21 -37.18 42.32
CA ASP A 6 -45.33 -36.10 41.82
C ASP A 6 -46.21 -35.01 41.16
N SER A 7 -46.24 -33.83 41.74
CA SER A 7 -46.87 -32.65 41.12
C SER A 7 -46.08 -32.17 39.94
N PRO A 8 -46.74 -31.82 38.83
CA PRO A 8 -46.02 -31.35 37.63
C PRO A 8 -45.30 -30.02 37.90
N LYS A 9 -43.96 -30.01 37.71
CA LYS A 9 -43.17 -28.79 37.81
C LYS A 9 -43.66 -27.79 36.76
N THR A 10 -44.30 -26.72 37.17
CA THR A 10 -44.72 -25.61 36.31
C THR A 10 -43.49 -24.97 35.72
N LYS A 11 -43.30 -25.06 34.38
CA LYS A 11 -42.23 -24.36 33.64
C LYS A 11 -42.43 -22.86 33.84
N ARG A 12 -41.51 -22.22 34.56
CA ARG A 12 -41.50 -20.76 34.77
C ARG A 12 -41.30 -20.06 33.41
N LYS A 13 -42.30 -19.34 32.94
CA LYS A 13 -42.18 -18.52 31.71
C LYS A 13 -41.21 -17.39 32.00
N LEU A 14 -40.21 -17.23 31.10
CA LEU A 14 -39.26 -16.10 31.14
C LEU A 14 -40.05 -14.80 30.97
N LYS A 15 -39.69 -13.78 31.76
CA LYS A 15 -40.21 -12.42 31.55
C LYS A 15 -39.59 -11.82 30.28
N TRP A 16 -40.29 -10.94 29.60
CA TRP A 16 -39.85 -10.35 28.32
C TRP A 16 -38.45 -9.70 28.39
N TRP A 17 -38.11 -9.03 29.51
CA TRP A 17 -36.80 -8.44 29.71
C TRP A 17 -35.69 -9.51 29.91
N GLN A 18 -36.00 -10.68 30.45
CA GLN A 18 -35.04 -11.80 30.54
C GLN A 18 -34.73 -12.35 29.13
N ILE A 19 -35.73 -12.43 28.26
CA ILE A 19 -35.55 -12.81 26.86
C ILE A 19 -34.68 -11.78 26.16
N LEU A 20 -34.92 -10.48 26.38
CA LEU A 20 -34.12 -9.39 25.82
C LEU A 20 -32.66 -9.48 26.26
N LEU A 21 -32.39 -9.72 27.55
CA LEU A 21 -31.02 -9.90 28.08
C LEU A 21 -30.31 -11.12 27.48
N ILE A 22 -31.04 -12.23 27.30
CA ILE A 22 -30.47 -13.43 26.66
C ILE A 22 -30.11 -13.16 25.21
N VAL A 23 -30.98 -12.48 24.45
CA VAL A 23 -30.72 -12.11 23.07
C VAL A 23 -29.51 -11.17 22.98
N LEU A 24 -29.44 -10.16 23.85
CA LEU A 24 -28.30 -9.23 23.91
C LEU A 24 -27.00 -9.96 24.24
N ALA A 25 -27.02 -10.84 25.23
CA ALA A 25 -25.83 -11.64 25.58
C ALA A 25 -25.41 -12.57 24.45
N ALA A 26 -26.35 -13.17 23.72
CA ALA A 26 -26.08 -13.99 22.56
C ALA A 26 -25.46 -13.16 21.40
N LEU A 27 -25.98 -11.97 21.16
CA LEU A 27 -25.40 -11.06 20.15
C LEU A 27 -23.97 -10.63 20.52
N ILE A 28 -23.73 -10.26 21.75
CA ILE A 28 -22.38 -9.91 22.25
C ILE A 28 -21.43 -11.10 22.07
N LEU A 29 -21.89 -12.31 22.42
CA LEU A 29 -21.07 -13.53 22.25
C LEU A 29 -20.76 -13.81 20.78
N ILE A 30 -21.75 -13.65 19.88
CA ILE A 30 -21.54 -13.81 18.43
C ILE A 30 -20.49 -12.81 17.92
N VAL A 31 -20.64 -11.53 18.28
CA VAL A 31 -19.67 -10.49 17.88
C VAL A 31 -18.27 -10.80 18.44
N ALA A 32 -18.19 -11.23 19.70
CA ALA A 32 -16.91 -11.60 20.31
C ALA A 32 -16.26 -12.81 19.61
N VAL A 33 -17.04 -13.81 19.22
CA VAL A 33 -16.55 -14.98 18.46
C VAL A 33 -16.09 -14.57 17.05
N LEU A 34 -16.88 -13.74 16.34
CA LEU A 34 -16.52 -13.24 15.02
C LEU A 34 -15.25 -12.37 15.06
N TYR A 35 -15.10 -11.56 16.11
CA TYR A 35 -13.89 -10.77 16.32
C TYR A 35 -12.68 -11.66 16.62
N ALA A 36 -12.80 -12.58 17.56
CA ALA A 36 -11.71 -13.48 17.97
C ALA A 36 -11.25 -14.43 16.86
N SER A 37 -12.18 -14.86 15.99
CA SER A 37 -11.87 -15.70 14.82
C SER A 37 -11.33 -14.91 13.61
N GLY A 38 -11.29 -13.57 13.66
CA GLY A 38 -10.97 -12.72 12.54
C GLY A 38 -12.05 -12.66 11.44
N ALA A 39 -13.17 -13.38 11.62
CA ALA A 39 -14.24 -13.41 10.61
C ALA A 39 -14.89 -12.04 10.43
N LEU A 40 -15.08 -11.28 11.53
CA LEU A 40 -15.62 -9.92 11.45
C LEU A 40 -14.69 -9.01 10.63
N ARG A 41 -13.38 -9.12 10.84
CA ARG A 41 -12.36 -8.39 10.10
C ARG A 41 -12.45 -8.68 8.60
N ARG A 42 -12.41 -9.96 8.21
CA ARG A 42 -12.56 -10.37 6.81
C ARG A 42 -13.86 -9.88 6.19
N MET A 43 -14.98 -9.98 6.90
CA MET A 43 -16.29 -9.49 6.41
C MET A 43 -16.29 -7.99 6.14
N VAL A 44 -15.73 -7.17 7.05
CA VAL A 44 -15.70 -5.71 6.89
C VAL A 44 -14.79 -5.32 5.72
N ILE A 45 -13.60 -5.90 5.63
CA ILE A 45 -12.67 -5.60 4.54
C ILE A 45 -13.21 -6.11 3.18
N SER A 46 -13.79 -7.32 3.14
CA SER A 46 -14.45 -7.81 1.93
C SER A 46 -15.62 -6.91 1.49
N ALA A 47 -16.35 -6.34 2.45
CA ALA A 47 -17.41 -5.38 2.12
C ALA A 47 -16.85 -4.03 1.62
N SER A 48 -15.70 -3.57 2.14
CA SER A 48 -15.04 -2.37 1.60
C SER A 48 -14.49 -2.57 0.19
N ARG A 49 -14.01 -3.77 -0.12
CA ARG A 49 -13.52 -4.14 -1.47
C ARG A 49 -14.66 -4.45 -2.46
N ALA A 50 -15.87 -4.63 -2.00
CA ALA A 50 -17.00 -5.03 -2.88
C ALA A 50 -17.30 -4.02 -3.99
N SER A 51 -16.92 -2.76 -3.83
CA SER A 51 -17.06 -1.70 -4.84
C SER A 51 -15.83 -1.50 -5.72
N GLU A 52 -14.70 -2.17 -5.44
CA GLU A 52 -13.46 -2.00 -6.22
C GLU A 52 -13.64 -2.29 -7.71
N PRO A 53 -14.30 -3.39 -8.13
CA PRO A 53 -14.51 -3.65 -9.55
C PRO A 53 -15.27 -2.52 -10.27
N ASP A 54 -16.25 -1.91 -9.59
CA ASP A 54 -17.01 -0.79 -10.15
C ASP A 54 -16.14 0.49 -10.19
N THR A 55 -15.29 0.70 -9.20
CA THR A 55 -14.36 1.82 -9.14
C THR A 55 -13.29 1.72 -10.23
N ILE A 56 -12.72 0.51 -10.41
CA ILE A 56 -11.73 0.24 -11.47
C ILE A 56 -12.38 0.37 -12.85
N ALA A 57 -13.58 -0.16 -13.03
CA ALA A 57 -14.32 0.00 -14.29
C ALA A 57 -14.57 1.48 -14.59
N ALA A 58 -14.99 2.26 -13.59
CA ALA A 58 -15.18 3.69 -13.72
C ALA A 58 -13.87 4.44 -14.04
N ALA A 59 -12.75 4.04 -13.42
CA ALA A 59 -11.43 4.58 -13.73
C ALA A 59 -11.02 4.29 -15.17
N LYS A 60 -11.23 3.06 -15.66
CA LYS A 60 -10.97 2.65 -17.06
C LYS A 60 -11.86 3.36 -18.07
N GLU A 61 -13.06 3.80 -17.67
CA GLU A 61 -13.98 4.59 -18.48
C GLU A 61 -13.73 6.11 -18.37
N ALA A 62 -12.88 6.56 -17.45
CA ALA A 62 -12.56 7.96 -17.27
C ALA A 62 -11.90 8.55 -18.54
N GLU A 63 -12.19 9.81 -18.83
CA GLU A 63 -11.71 10.51 -20.04
C GLU A 63 -10.17 10.55 -20.11
N ASN A 64 -9.50 10.61 -18.94
CA ASN A 64 -8.05 10.65 -18.83
C ASN A 64 -7.37 9.26 -18.79
N TYR A 65 -8.11 8.14 -18.70
CA TYR A 65 -7.50 6.80 -18.52
C TYR A 65 -6.52 6.44 -19.65
N ASN A 66 -6.81 6.83 -20.88
CA ASN A 66 -5.92 6.59 -22.04
C ASN A 66 -4.89 7.71 -22.25
N MET A 67 -4.78 8.65 -21.33
CA MET A 67 -3.73 9.65 -21.38
C MET A 67 -2.37 8.96 -21.33
N TYR A 68 -1.43 9.51 -22.08
CA TYR A 68 -0.05 9.02 -22.20
C TYR A 68 0.13 7.60 -22.77
N SER A 69 -0.90 6.94 -23.34
CA SER A 69 -0.77 5.60 -23.93
C SER A 69 -0.11 5.59 -25.31
N GLU A 70 -0.14 6.72 -26.04
CA GLU A 70 0.40 6.80 -27.40
C GLU A 70 1.93 6.68 -27.39
N GLY A 71 2.46 5.83 -28.27
CA GLY A 71 3.91 5.64 -28.42
C GLY A 71 4.54 4.72 -27.38
N LEU A 72 3.75 3.98 -26.62
CA LEU A 72 4.22 2.98 -25.66
C LEU A 72 4.00 1.54 -26.16
N GLU A 73 4.83 0.64 -25.69
CA GLU A 73 4.55 -0.79 -25.60
C GLU A 73 4.02 -1.08 -24.20
N GLU A 74 2.90 -1.82 -24.14
CA GLU A 74 2.19 -2.16 -22.92
C GLU A 74 2.01 -3.66 -22.84
N PHE A 75 2.48 -4.28 -21.77
CA PHE A 75 2.35 -5.69 -21.46
C PHE A 75 1.54 -5.80 -20.17
N LEU A 76 0.31 -6.25 -20.28
CA LEU A 76 -0.67 -6.18 -19.20
C LEU A 76 -0.94 -7.56 -18.61
N GLU A 77 -1.32 -7.59 -17.32
CA GLU A 77 -1.75 -8.80 -16.62
C GLU A 77 -0.69 -9.92 -16.59
N ILE A 78 0.59 -9.56 -16.46
CA ILE A 78 1.68 -10.52 -16.34
C ILE A 78 1.73 -11.06 -14.91
N ALA A 79 1.72 -12.38 -14.76
CA ALA A 79 1.89 -13.00 -13.47
C ALA A 79 3.38 -13.03 -13.06
N TYR A 80 3.73 -12.37 -11.96
CA TYR A 80 5.07 -12.49 -11.37
C TYR A 80 5.17 -13.70 -10.43
N ILE A 81 4.03 -14.21 -9.95
CA ILE A 81 3.87 -15.54 -9.33
C ILE A 81 2.73 -16.24 -10.06
N ASP A 82 3.01 -17.41 -10.67
CA ASP A 82 2.03 -18.19 -11.43
C ASP A 82 1.19 -19.08 -10.49
N ASP A 83 0.33 -18.45 -9.68
CA ASP A 83 -0.59 -19.13 -8.76
C ASP A 83 -2.08 -18.84 -9.06
N GLY A 84 -2.33 -18.01 -10.09
CA GLY A 84 -3.67 -17.61 -10.52
C GLY A 84 -4.30 -16.51 -9.66
N SER A 85 -3.55 -15.88 -8.75
CA SER A 85 -4.00 -14.74 -7.96
C SER A 85 -3.93 -13.45 -8.78
N LEU A 86 -4.98 -12.62 -8.71
CA LEU A 86 -4.96 -11.28 -9.28
C LEU A 86 -4.03 -10.33 -8.51
N ASP A 87 -3.79 -10.61 -7.23
CA ASP A 87 -2.85 -9.85 -6.40
C ASP A 87 -1.38 -10.06 -6.84
N HIS A 88 -1.10 -11.05 -7.71
CA HIS A 88 0.24 -11.37 -8.20
C HIS A 88 0.43 -11.04 -9.70
N LEU A 89 -0.29 -10.03 -10.17
CA LEU A 89 -0.19 -9.51 -11.52
C LEU A 89 0.54 -8.16 -11.53
N LEU A 90 1.26 -7.91 -12.61
CA LEU A 90 1.86 -6.61 -12.91
C LEU A 90 1.63 -6.23 -14.38
N ASP A 91 1.82 -4.95 -14.66
CA ASP A 91 1.86 -4.41 -16.02
C ASP A 91 3.23 -3.80 -16.27
N VAL A 92 3.73 -3.89 -17.51
CA VAL A 92 4.97 -3.27 -17.95
C VAL A 92 4.67 -2.24 -19.06
N TYR A 93 5.26 -1.06 -18.93
CA TYR A 93 5.14 0.02 -19.89
C TYR A 93 6.52 0.57 -20.26
N TYR A 94 6.81 0.78 -21.55
CA TYR A 94 8.01 1.47 -21.99
C TYR A 94 7.83 2.10 -23.39
N PRO A 95 8.70 3.04 -23.83
CA PRO A 95 8.58 3.66 -25.15
C PRO A 95 8.70 2.63 -26.27
N ALA A 96 7.79 2.68 -27.24
CA ALA A 96 7.78 1.76 -28.36
C ALA A 96 9.06 1.88 -29.21
N GLY A 97 9.57 0.71 -29.65
CA GLY A 97 10.81 0.63 -30.44
C GLY A 97 12.09 0.80 -29.61
N THR A 98 12.01 0.61 -28.31
CA THR A 98 13.20 0.56 -27.43
C THR A 98 14.10 -0.63 -27.79
N GLU A 99 15.41 -0.36 -27.93
CA GLU A 99 16.44 -1.38 -28.23
C GLU A 99 17.56 -1.40 -27.17
N VAL A 100 17.47 -0.56 -26.13
CA VAL A 100 18.49 -0.40 -25.09
C VAL A 100 17.85 -0.52 -23.71
N PRO A 101 18.59 -0.92 -22.66
CA PRO A 101 18.07 -0.89 -21.30
C PRO A 101 17.65 0.52 -20.88
N LEU A 102 16.55 0.62 -20.17
CA LEU A 102 15.95 1.84 -19.66
C LEU A 102 15.99 1.87 -18.15
N PRO A 103 16.23 3.04 -17.53
CA PRO A 103 16.03 3.18 -16.09
C PRO A 103 14.62 2.70 -15.72
N THR A 104 14.54 1.92 -14.63
CA THR A 104 13.35 1.14 -14.30
C THR A 104 12.67 1.73 -13.08
N ILE A 105 11.34 1.91 -13.15
CA ILE A 105 10.51 2.34 -12.01
C ILE A 105 9.57 1.19 -11.62
N ILE A 106 9.54 0.86 -10.33
CA ILE A 106 8.53 -0.01 -9.73
C ILE A 106 7.49 0.89 -9.08
N ASP A 107 6.23 0.78 -9.52
CA ASP A 107 5.11 1.59 -9.05
C ASP A 107 4.17 0.74 -8.18
N VAL A 108 3.96 1.16 -6.94
CA VAL A 108 3.21 0.43 -5.91
C VAL A 108 2.00 1.23 -5.48
N HIS A 109 0.82 0.76 -5.84
CA HIS A 109 -0.44 1.46 -5.60
C HIS A 109 -0.81 1.61 -4.12
N GLY A 110 -1.57 2.67 -3.82
CA GLY A 110 -2.15 2.95 -2.52
C GLY A 110 -3.33 2.06 -2.14
N GLY A 111 -4.26 2.62 -1.35
CA GLY A 111 -5.44 1.90 -0.87
C GLY A 111 -5.34 1.40 0.58
N GLY A 112 -4.44 2.01 1.38
CA GLY A 112 -4.30 1.70 2.81
C GLY A 112 -3.92 0.26 3.10
N MET A 113 -3.28 -0.43 2.16
CA MET A 113 -2.87 -1.85 2.23
C MET A 113 -4.05 -2.83 2.32
N ILE A 114 -5.28 -2.37 2.23
CA ILE A 114 -6.50 -3.19 2.33
C ILE A 114 -7.34 -3.18 1.07
N ALA A 115 -7.10 -2.23 0.19
CA ALA A 115 -7.84 -1.95 -1.03
C ALA A 115 -6.89 -1.43 -2.12
N GLY A 116 -7.41 -1.12 -3.30
CA GLY A 116 -6.65 -0.62 -4.45
C GLY A 116 -6.12 -1.74 -5.34
N GLU A 117 -5.83 -1.40 -6.55
CA GLU A 117 -5.21 -2.26 -7.56
C GLU A 117 -4.36 -1.39 -8.49
N LYS A 118 -3.41 -2.00 -9.21
CA LYS A 118 -2.46 -1.35 -10.12
C LYS A 118 -3.11 -0.40 -11.14
N GLU A 119 -4.35 -0.66 -11.52
CA GLU A 119 -5.10 0.16 -12.46
C GLU A 119 -5.27 1.63 -12.02
N ILE A 120 -5.20 1.90 -10.72
CA ILE A 120 -5.29 3.27 -10.18
C ILE A 120 -4.08 4.09 -10.66
N ASN A 121 -2.90 3.48 -10.72
CA ASN A 121 -1.65 4.14 -11.09
C ASN A 121 -1.33 4.06 -12.59
N THR A 122 -2.19 3.42 -13.41
CA THR A 122 -1.92 3.21 -14.84
C THR A 122 -1.55 4.48 -15.60
N VAL A 123 -2.25 5.60 -15.35
CA VAL A 123 -2.00 6.85 -16.08
C VAL A 123 -0.66 7.45 -15.70
N GLN A 124 -0.30 7.40 -14.43
CA GLN A 124 1.01 7.84 -13.94
C GLN A 124 2.14 6.95 -14.46
N SER A 125 1.97 5.63 -14.43
CA SER A 125 2.95 4.68 -14.97
C SER A 125 3.21 4.91 -16.47
N ARG A 126 2.16 5.17 -17.26
CA ARG A 126 2.29 5.56 -18.67
C ARG A 126 3.03 6.89 -18.83
N TYR A 127 2.75 7.86 -17.95
CA TYR A 127 3.46 9.13 -17.95
C TYR A 127 4.97 8.92 -17.79
N PHE A 128 5.40 8.14 -16.80
CA PHE A 128 6.81 7.83 -16.59
C PHE A 128 7.43 7.08 -17.77
N ALA A 129 6.69 6.15 -18.38
CA ALA A 129 7.15 5.47 -19.57
C ALA A 129 7.39 6.43 -20.72
N GLN A 130 6.51 7.43 -20.95
CA GLN A 130 6.75 8.48 -21.94
C GLN A 130 7.99 9.36 -21.65
N GLN A 131 8.42 9.41 -20.39
CA GLN A 131 9.66 10.10 -20.01
C GLN A 131 10.91 9.24 -20.19
N GLY A 132 10.79 8.04 -20.75
CA GLY A 132 11.92 7.17 -21.10
C GLY A 132 12.27 6.11 -20.04
N PHE A 133 11.37 5.81 -19.14
CA PHE A 133 11.52 4.72 -18.18
C PHE A 133 10.86 3.43 -18.67
N ALA A 134 11.38 2.30 -18.23
CA ALA A 134 10.62 1.07 -18.15
C ALA A 134 9.89 1.03 -16.79
N VAL A 135 8.57 0.86 -16.81
CA VAL A 135 7.74 0.96 -15.61
C VAL A 135 7.05 -0.37 -15.32
N VAL A 136 7.21 -0.86 -14.11
CA VAL A 136 6.54 -2.05 -13.58
C VAL A 136 5.50 -1.61 -12.56
N ASN A 137 4.24 -1.64 -12.96
CA ASN A 137 3.09 -1.28 -12.12
C ASN A 137 2.47 -2.58 -11.57
N MET A 138 2.52 -2.78 -10.25
CA MET A 138 2.26 -4.08 -9.64
C MET A 138 1.09 -4.09 -8.68
N ASN A 139 0.39 -5.23 -8.64
CA ASN A 139 -0.46 -5.61 -7.51
C ASN A 139 0.37 -6.32 -6.43
N TYR A 140 -0.14 -6.33 -5.22
CA TYR A 140 0.41 -7.08 -4.10
C TYR A 140 -0.72 -7.65 -3.23
N THR A 141 -0.44 -8.75 -2.51
CA THR A 141 -1.44 -9.33 -1.60
C THR A 141 -1.72 -8.37 -0.45
N ARG A 142 -2.98 -8.00 -0.30
CA ARG A 142 -3.44 -6.97 0.66
C ARG A 142 -3.87 -7.59 1.99
N LEU A 143 -3.86 -6.78 3.04
CA LEU A 143 -4.44 -7.18 4.34
C LEU A 143 -5.95 -7.48 4.18
N PRO A 144 -6.51 -8.47 4.84
CA PRO A 144 -5.92 -9.37 5.84
C PRO A 144 -5.47 -10.72 5.24
N ASP A 145 -5.33 -10.83 3.93
CA ASP A 145 -5.01 -12.09 3.25
C ASP A 145 -3.53 -12.43 3.39
N THR A 146 -2.72 -11.43 3.70
CA THR A 146 -1.32 -11.53 4.10
C THR A 146 -1.03 -10.73 5.38
N ASN A 147 0.26 -10.52 5.69
CA ASN A 147 0.78 -9.62 6.72
C ASN A 147 1.84 -8.69 6.10
N TYR A 148 2.47 -7.84 6.92
CA TYR A 148 3.49 -6.91 6.46
C TYR A 148 4.65 -7.59 5.72
N ALA A 149 5.20 -8.66 6.31
CA ALA A 149 6.29 -9.41 5.70
C ALA A 149 5.89 -10.00 4.34
N GLY A 150 4.65 -10.48 4.20
CA GLY A 150 4.16 -10.99 2.93
C GLY A 150 4.00 -9.91 1.85
N MET A 151 3.64 -8.66 2.22
CA MET A 151 3.64 -7.56 1.26
C MET A 151 5.05 -7.20 0.79
N ILE A 152 6.02 -7.14 1.70
CA ILE A 152 7.43 -6.92 1.36
C ILE A 152 7.96 -8.08 0.49
N GLN A 153 7.59 -9.33 0.80
CA GLN A 153 7.94 -10.49 -0.02
C GLN A 153 7.42 -10.33 -1.45
N ASN A 154 6.16 -9.88 -1.65
CA ASN A 154 5.64 -9.68 -3.01
C ASN A 154 6.45 -8.65 -3.81
N ILE A 155 6.95 -7.58 -3.17
CA ILE A 155 7.83 -6.64 -3.88
C ILE A 155 9.18 -7.31 -4.19
N TYR A 156 9.73 -8.13 -3.29
CA TYR A 156 10.96 -8.89 -3.58
C TYR A 156 10.75 -9.92 -4.70
N ASP A 157 9.59 -10.55 -4.77
CA ASP A 157 9.24 -11.43 -5.89
C ASP A 157 9.24 -10.65 -7.22
N VAL A 158 8.78 -9.38 -7.22
CA VAL A 158 8.86 -8.49 -8.39
C VAL A 158 10.30 -8.04 -8.66
N LEU A 159 11.13 -7.76 -7.63
CA LEU A 159 12.55 -7.45 -7.84
C LEU A 159 13.26 -8.60 -8.56
N HIS A 160 13.03 -9.85 -8.15
CA HIS A 160 13.58 -11.03 -8.83
C HIS A 160 12.98 -11.23 -10.22
N TRP A 161 11.69 -10.99 -10.38
CA TRP A 161 11.04 -11.05 -11.69
C TRP A 161 11.66 -10.06 -12.69
N ILE A 162 11.95 -8.82 -12.24
CA ILE A 162 12.65 -7.81 -13.04
C ILE A 162 14.05 -8.29 -13.43
N GLU A 163 14.80 -8.90 -12.50
CA GLU A 163 16.12 -9.46 -12.75
C GLU A 163 16.08 -10.56 -13.82
N ASP A 164 15.14 -11.50 -13.69
CA ASP A 164 14.98 -12.63 -14.61
C ASP A 164 14.49 -12.21 -16.01
N ASN A 165 13.83 -11.06 -16.12
CA ASN A 165 13.22 -10.56 -17.36
C ASN A 165 13.86 -9.26 -17.90
N ALA A 166 15.04 -8.88 -17.39
CA ALA A 166 15.68 -7.60 -17.71
C ALA A 166 15.96 -7.44 -19.21
N GLU A 167 16.38 -8.50 -19.90
CA GLU A 167 16.64 -8.46 -21.35
C GLU A 167 15.33 -8.34 -22.14
N GLU A 168 14.26 -9.03 -21.71
CA GLU A 168 12.98 -9.09 -22.45
C GLU A 168 12.25 -7.73 -22.41
N TYR A 169 12.26 -7.06 -21.25
CA TYR A 169 11.52 -5.81 -21.04
C TYR A 169 12.44 -4.57 -20.95
N HIS A 170 13.72 -4.72 -21.31
CA HIS A 170 14.70 -3.64 -21.34
C HIS A 170 14.96 -2.95 -20.00
N PHE A 171 14.91 -3.69 -18.88
CA PHE A 171 15.20 -3.13 -17.57
C PHE A 171 16.70 -2.87 -17.37
N ASP A 172 17.05 -1.66 -16.92
CA ASP A 172 18.40 -1.32 -16.49
C ASP A 172 18.53 -1.56 -14.97
N LEU A 173 19.19 -2.65 -14.59
CA LEU A 173 19.36 -3.03 -13.19
C LEU A 173 20.33 -2.13 -12.41
N ASP A 174 21.13 -1.30 -13.09
CA ASP A 174 21.99 -0.31 -12.45
C ASP A 174 21.20 0.96 -12.06
N HIS A 175 20.01 1.17 -12.64
CA HIS A 175 19.17 2.34 -12.43
C HIS A 175 17.71 1.92 -12.10
N VAL A 176 17.51 1.35 -10.91
CA VAL A 176 16.19 0.94 -10.45
C VAL A 176 15.69 1.89 -9.36
N TYR A 177 14.47 2.35 -9.54
CA TYR A 177 13.77 3.29 -8.66
C TYR A 177 12.44 2.70 -8.21
N MET A 178 11.90 3.23 -7.12
CA MET A 178 10.55 2.87 -6.67
C MET A 178 9.71 4.12 -6.47
N THR A 179 8.42 4.02 -6.75
CA THR A 179 7.43 5.03 -6.35
C THR A 179 6.21 4.36 -5.73
N GLY A 180 5.50 5.10 -4.92
CA GLY A 180 4.23 4.64 -4.38
C GLY A 180 3.47 5.77 -3.70
N ASP A 181 2.17 5.63 -3.68
CA ASP A 181 1.27 6.58 -3.07
C ASP A 181 0.62 6.03 -1.79
N SER A 182 0.30 6.90 -0.84
CA SER A 182 -0.48 6.55 0.35
C SER A 182 0.06 5.29 1.07
N GLY A 183 -0.74 4.21 1.15
CA GLY A 183 -0.34 2.92 1.71
C GLY A 183 0.77 2.24 0.90
N GLY A 184 0.78 2.38 -0.44
CA GLY A 184 1.87 1.91 -1.31
C GLY A 184 3.17 2.64 -1.01
N GLY A 185 3.12 3.96 -0.80
CA GLY A 185 4.27 4.75 -0.38
C GLY A 185 4.88 4.26 0.93
N HIS A 186 4.04 3.85 1.88
CA HIS A 186 4.54 3.24 3.12
C HIS A 186 5.29 1.92 2.86
N ILE A 187 4.72 1.03 2.04
CA ILE A 187 5.34 -0.27 1.70
C ILE A 187 6.66 -0.03 0.96
N VAL A 188 6.69 0.89 -0.01
CA VAL A 188 7.90 1.29 -0.75
C VAL A 188 8.99 1.75 0.21
N SER A 189 8.66 2.61 1.16
CA SER A 189 9.59 3.14 2.15
C SER A 189 10.24 2.04 3.01
N ILE A 190 9.45 1.08 3.49
CA ILE A 190 9.96 -0.08 4.22
C ILE A 190 10.82 -0.97 3.30
N THR A 191 10.35 -1.26 2.08
CA THR A 191 11.10 -2.11 1.14
C THR A 191 12.44 -1.50 0.76
N ALA A 192 12.50 -0.19 0.55
CA ALA A 192 13.76 0.51 0.29
C ALA A 192 14.77 0.34 1.44
N ALA A 193 14.31 0.44 2.70
CA ALA A 193 15.14 0.15 3.86
C ALA A 193 15.60 -1.31 3.89
N VAL A 194 14.69 -2.26 3.66
CA VAL A 194 14.99 -3.70 3.64
C VAL A 194 16.03 -4.00 2.57
N ASN A 195 15.88 -3.49 1.36
CA ASN A 195 16.80 -3.69 0.25
C ASN A 195 18.22 -3.14 0.55
N HIS A 196 18.37 -2.23 1.52
CA HIS A 196 19.64 -1.64 1.92
C HIS A 196 20.13 -2.10 3.31
N SER A 197 19.61 -3.23 3.83
CA SER A 197 20.03 -3.77 5.13
C SER A 197 19.91 -5.28 5.17
N SER A 198 21.04 -5.99 5.24
CA SER A 198 21.04 -7.45 5.37
C SER A 198 20.38 -7.94 6.67
N GLU A 199 20.38 -7.12 7.74
CA GLU A 199 19.67 -7.43 8.98
C GLU A 199 18.14 -7.41 8.76
N LEU A 200 17.65 -6.43 8.02
CA LEU A 200 16.22 -6.35 7.68
C LEU A 200 15.83 -7.43 6.67
N GLU A 201 16.66 -7.73 5.66
CA GLU A 201 16.42 -8.84 4.72
C GLU A 201 16.29 -10.17 5.48
N GLU A 202 17.17 -10.45 6.47
CA GLU A 202 17.08 -11.63 7.32
C GLU A 202 15.81 -11.64 8.18
N TRP A 203 15.47 -10.49 8.79
CA TRP A 203 14.27 -10.38 9.63
C TRP A 203 12.97 -10.61 8.84
N TYR A 204 12.88 -10.03 7.65
CA TYR A 204 11.73 -10.23 6.76
C TYR A 204 11.72 -11.60 6.08
N GLY A 205 12.85 -12.30 6.07
CA GLY A 205 13.00 -13.62 5.44
C GLY A 205 12.96 -13.55 3.92
N VAL A 206 13.39 -12.43 3.33
CA VAL A 206 13.46 -12.23 1.89
C VAL A 206 14.84 -12.63 1.35
N GLU A 207 14.89 -13.16 0.12
CA GLU A 207 16.15 -13.40 -0.57
C GLU A 207 16.65 -12.08 -1.17
N PRO A 208 17.93 -11.69 -0.98
CA PRO A 208 18.47 -10.46 -1.53
C PRO A 208 18.42 -10.43 -3.07
N ALA A 209 17.97 -9.32 -3.65
CA ALA A 209 18.12 -9.07 -5.08
C ALA A 209 19.59 -8.75 -5.43
N SER A 210 20.02 -9.03 -6.68
CA SER A 210 21.39 -8.75 -7.13
C SER A 210 21.70 -7.27 -7.31
N TYR A 211 20.69 -6.41 -7.25
CA TYR A 211 20.76 -4.97 -7.40
C TYR A 211 20.07 -4.23 -6.25
N LYS A 212 20.28 -2.94 -6.15
CA LYS A 212 19.70 -2.09 -5.13
C LYS A 212 18.82 -0.98 -5.75
N VAL A 213 17.74 -0.65 -5.08
CA VAL A 213 16.93 0.53 -5.39
C VAL A 213 17.74 1.79 -5.14
N GLN A 214 17.96 2.62 -6.16
CA GLN A 214 18.87 3.77 -6.07
C GLN A 214 18.22 4.97 -5.37
N LYS A 215 16.95 5.22 -5.66
CA LYS A 215 16.14 6.32 -5.11
C LYS A 215 14.69 5.90 -5.09
N PHE A 216 13.89 6.57 -4.29
CA PHE A 216 12.43 6.35 -4.30
C PHE A 216 11.66 7.63 -4.05
N ALA A 217 10.40 7.69 -4.54
CA ALA A 217 9.51 8.83 -4.40
C ALA A 217 8.19 8.43 -3.76
N LEU A 218 7.70 9.24 -2.83
CA LEU A 218 6.52 8.94 -2.04
C LEU A 218 5.48 10.04 -2.21
N THR A 219 4.34 9.71 -2.81
CA THR A 219 3.20 10.63 -2.94
C THR A 219 2.25 10.49 -1.77
N CYS A 220 2.10 11.56 -0.98
CA CYS A 220 1.19 11.59 0.18
C CYS A 220 1.29 10.31 1.02
N PRO A 221 2.50 9.83 1.36
CA PRO A 221 2.67 8.52 1.99
C PRO A 221 1.97 8.45 3.33
N MET A 222 1.44 7.27 3.64
CA MET A 222 1.01 6.93 4.98
C MET A 222 2.25 6.75 5.85
N VAL A 223 2.60 7.79 6.63
CA VAL A 223 3.81 7.82 7.47
C VAL A 223 3.47 7.38 8.88
N GLY A 224 4.35 6.58 9.46
CA GLY A 224 4.43 6.30 10.88
C GLY A 224 3.33 5.42 11.45
N THR A 225 3.74 4.33 12.09
CA THR A 225 2.86 3.54 12.95
C THR A 225 2.30 4.35 14.12
N ALA A 226 2.96 5.45 14.55
CA ALA A 226 2.51 6.30 15.64
C ALA A 226 1.21 7.06 15.29
N GLU A 227 1.04 7.56 14.06
CA GLU A 227 -0.22 8.15 13.60
C GLU A 227 -1.28 7.08 13.34
N LEU A 228 -0.87 5.93 12.80
CA LEU A 228 -1.70 4.73 12.70
C LEU A 228 -2.10 4.16 14.06
N VAL A 229 -1.33 4.47 15.11
CA VAL A 229 -1.55 4.03 16.49
C VAL A 229 -2.31 5.08 17.32
N HIS A 230 -2.53 6.30 16.82
CA HIS A 230 -3.26 7.31 17.57
C HIS A 230 -4.77 6.98 17.64
N PRO A 231 -5.32 6.66 18.85
CA PRO A 231 -6.67 6.07 19.00
C PRO A 231 -7.83 6.98 18.59
N LYS A 232 -7.57 8.07 17.88
CA LYS A 232 -8.57 9.07 17.50
C LYS A 232 -8.78 9.21 15.99
N SER A 233 -7.96 8.59 15.14
CA SER A 233 -8.12 8.65 13.70
C SER A 233 -8.91 7.45 13.16
N VAL A 234 -9.68 7.68 12.09
CA VAL A 234 -10.37 6.60 11.37
C VAL A 234 -9.32 5.66 10.75
N ALA A 235 -8.20 6.21 10.26
CA ALA A 235 -7.08 5.45 9.72
C ALA A 235 -6.50 4.47 10.75
N TYR A 236 -6.27 4.90 11.99
CA TYR A 236 -5.88 4.03 13.10
C TYR A 236 -6.82 2.85 13.27
N PHE A 237 -8.14 3.12 13.31
CA PHE A 237 -9.12 2.05 13.52
C PHE A 237 -9.12 1.05 12.37
N ILE A 238 -9.08 1.53 11.13
CA ILE A 238 -9.05 0.69 9.92
C ILE A 238 -7.77 -0.15 9.90
N PHE A 239 -6.62 0.47 10.11
CA PHE A 239 -5.32 -0.19 10.08
C PHE A 239 -5.18 -1.24 11.19
N HIS A 240 -5.50 -0.89 12.44
CA HIS A 240 -5.51 -1.86 13.55
C HIS A 240 -6.49 -3.00 13.33
N PHE A 241 -7.65 -2.68 12.74
CA PHE A 241 -8.64 -3.68 12.43
C PHE A 241 -8.15 -4.60 11.30
N ALA A 242 -7.50 -4.05 10.27
CA ALA A 242 -6.94 -4.78 9.15
C ALA A 242 -5.73 -5.64 9.53
N MET A 243 -4.77 -5.10 10.26
CA MET A 243 -3.59 -5.81 10.76
C MET A 243 -3.95 -6.93 11.73
N GLY A 244 -4.94 -6.68 12.58
CA GLY A 244 -5.39 -7.64 13.60
C GLY A 244 -4.45 -7.76 14.80
N PRO A 245 -4.94 -8.37 15.91
CA PRO A 245 -4.26 -8.33 17.20
C PRO A 245 -2.91 -9.06 17.26
N ALA A 246 -2.63 -9.95 16.32
CA ALA A 246 -1.35 -10.66 16.28
C ALA A 246 -0.18 -9.71 15.97
N ILE A 247 -0.39 -8.71 15.13
CA ILE A 247 0.64 -7.77 14.70
C ILE A 247 0.79 -6.62 15.69
N TYR A 248 -0.29 -5.88 16.00
CA TYR A 248 -0.17 -4.70 16.87
C TYR A 248 0.11 -5.00 18.35
N ARG A 249 0.12 -6.29 18.74
CA ARG A 249 0.57 -6.73 20.07
C ARG A 249 2.02 -7.21 20.10
N ASP A 250 2.61 -7.35 18.94
CA ASP A 250 4.01 -7.69 18.78
C ASP A 250 4.81 -6.39 18.57
N ALA A 251 5.56 -5.99 19.60
CA ALA A 251 6.30 -4.73 19.57
C ALA A 251 7.43 -4.75 18.54
N GLU A 252 8.02 -5.91 18.25
CA GLU A 252 9.05 -6.06 17.25
C GLU A 252 8.45 -5.95 15.85
N ALA A 253 7.36 -6.66 15.55
CA ALA A 253 6.68 -6.55 14.28
C ALA A 253 6.17 -5.12 14.01
N MET A 254 5.72 -4.41 15.04
CA MET A 254 5.32 -3.01 14.90
C MET A 254 6.51 -2.08 14.64
N ALA A 255 7.65 -2.33 15.28
CA ALA A 255 8.88 -1.56 15.04
C ALA A 255 9.40 -1.77 13.60
N MET A 256 9.35 -3.00 13.09
CA MET A 256 9.77 -3.30 11.72
C MET A 256 8.82 -2.72 10.66
N ALA A 257 7.56 -2.47 10.99
CA ALA A 257 6.61 -1.76 10.13
C ALA A 257 6.67 -0.23 10.28
N ASP A 258 7.62 0.30 11.04
CA ASP A 258 7.76 1.73 11.31
C ASP A 258 8.90 2.33 10.49
N ILE A 259 8.59 3.30 9.63
CA ILE A 259 9.55 3.95 8.72
C ILE A 259 10.74 4.54 9.50
N TYR A 260 10.47 5.19 10.62
CA TYR A 260 11.53 5.81 11.45
C TYR A 260 12.53 4.77 11.98
N THR A 261 12.03 3.62 12.37
CA THR A 261 12.85 2.52 12.88
C THR A 261 13.71 1.92 11.79
N VAL A 262 13.11 1.51 10.65
CA VAL A 262 13.83 0.80 9.60
C VAL A 262 14.79 1.72 8.83
N ALA A 263 14.46 3.00 8.68
CA ALA A 263 15.37 3.97 8.10
C ALA A 263 16.66 4.12 8.95
N GLY A 264 16.54 4.03 10.27
CA GLY A 264 17.68 4.02 11.18
C GLY A 264 18.50 2.72 11.19
N MET A 265 17.98 1.64 10.61
CA MET A 265 18.62 0.30 10.54
C MET A 265 19.23 0.00 9.16
N SER A 266 19.23 0.93 8.23
CA SER A 266 19.65 0.73 6.85
C SER A 266 20.51 1.88 6.33
N ASP A 267 21.24 1.63 5.24
CA ASP A 267 21.79 2.69 4.38
C ASP A 267 20.65 3.23 3.49
N TYR A 268 19.70 3.95 4.12
CA TYR A 268 18.46 4.37 3.51
C TYR A 268 18.70 5.21 2.27
N PRO A 269 18.18 4.82 1.09
CA PRO A 269 18.47 5.54 -0.13
C PRO A 269 17.78 6.90 -0.18
N PRO A 270 18.25 7.83 -1.05
CA PRO A 270 17.62 9.15 -1.21
C PRO A 270 16.13 9.06 -1.50
N VAL A 271 15.34 9.93 -0.87
CA VAL A 271 13.88 9.92 -0.98
C VAL A 271 13.31 11.29 -1.35
N LEU A 272 12.35 11.30 -2.27
CA LEU A 272 11.51 12.46 -2.56
C LEU A 272 10.15 12.30 -1.86
N LEU A 273 9.79 13.28 -1.02
CA LEU A 273 8.50 13.36 -0.36
C LEU A 273 7.61 14.39 -1.08
N LEU A 274 6.43 13.97 -1.52
CA LEU A 274 5.44 14.83 -2.15
C LEU A 274 4.17 14.87 -1.29
N THR A 275 3.66 16.08 -1.00
CA THR A 275 2.45 16.25 -0.19
C THR A 275 1.76 17.58 -0.45
N THR A 276 0.57 17.77 0.08
CA THR A 276 -0.20 19.00 0.05
C THR A 276 -0.89 19.25 1.39
N PRO A 277 -1.06 20.51 1.85
CA PRO A 277 -1.85 20.82 3.04
C PRO A 277 -3.32 20.34 2.95
N GLY A 278 -3.84 20.14 1.73
CA GLY A 278 -5.16 19.57 1.50
C GLY A 278 -5.26 18.07 1.85
N ASP A 279 -4.15 17.37 1.96
CA ASP A 279 -4.13 16.01 2.52
C ASP A 279 -4.27 16.06 4.05
N THR A 280 -5.48 16.18 4.52
CA THR A 280 -5.80 16.29 5.95
C THR A 280 -5.51 15.02 6.75
N ASN A 281 -5.20 13.91 6.09
CA ASN A 281 -4.92 12.63 6.73
C ASN A 281 -3.42 12.44 7.03
N PHE A 282 -2.54 12.78 6.08
CA PHE A 282 -1.13 12.40 6.16
C PHE A 282 -0.15 13.59 6.06
N TYR A 283 -0.60 14.80 5.73
CA TYR A 283 0.28 15.97 5.60
C TYR A 283 1.20 16.18 6.80
N SER A 284 0.64 16.15 8.03
CA SER A 284 1.43 16.34 9.25
C SER A 284 2.51 15.26 9.42
N GLY A 285 2.18 14.00 9.11
CA GLY A 285 3.13 12.90 9.19
C GLY A 285 4.27 13.03 8.17
N VAL A 286 3.98 13.52 6.96
CA VAL A 286 5.03 13.76 5.95
C VAL A 286 5.98 14.86 6.40
N ILE A 287 5.49 15.94 7.02
CA ILE A 287 6.32 17.01 7.58
C ILE A 287 7.18 16.51 8.77
N GLU A 288 6.62 15.60 9.59
CA GLU A 288 7.38 14.97 10.67
C GLU A 288 8.47 14.04 10.12
N LEU A 289 8.18 13.30 9.04
CA LEU A 289 9.17 12.45 8.37
C LEU A 289 10.32 13.28 7.78
N ASP A 290 10.02 14.38 7.08
CA ASP A 290 11.03 15.32 6.57
C ASP A 290 11.96 15.81 7.69
N SER A 291 11.39 16.19 8.83
CA SER A 291 12.17 16.62 9.99
C SER A 291 13.07 15.52 10.52
N PHE A 292 12.54 14.29 10.62
CA PHE A 292 13.31 13.13 11.06
C PHE A 292 14.48 12.79 10.11
N LEU A 293 14.21 12.77 8.80
CA LEU A 293 15.23 12.47 7.79
C LEU A 293 16.35 13.52 7.82
N SER A 294 16.00 14.80 8.02
CA SER A 294 16.95 15.90 8.22
C SER A 294 17.81 15.68 9.46
N GLU A 295 17.21 15.33 10.60
CA GLU A 295 17.93 15.08 11.86
C GLU A 295 18.82 13.84 11.79
N ALA A 296 18.39 12.80 11.06
CA ALA A 296 19.14 11.58 10.81
C ALA A 296 20.26 11.75 9.76
N GLY A 297 20.27 12.86 9.02
CA GLY A 297 21.23 13.11 7.94
C GLY A 297 21.01 12.23 6.72
N ILE A 298 19.79 11.76 6.51
CA ILE A 298 19.38 10.97 5.35
C ILE A 298 19.07 11.93 4.19
N GLU A 299 19.57 11.64 3.00
CA GLU A 299 19.37 12.45 1.82
C GLU A 299 17.89 12.40 1.38
N HIS A 300 17.25 13.56 1.31
CA HIS A 300 15.84 13.66 0.93
C HIS A 300 15.48 15.04 0.38
N GLU A 301 14.37 15.09 -0.33
CA GLU A 301 13.72 16.32 -0.76
C GLU A 301 12.25 16.30 -0.31
N LEU A 302 11.73 17.47 0.06
CA LEU A 302 10.31 17.68 0.32
C LEU A 302 9.72 18.65 -0.70
N LYS A 303 8.65 18.25 -1.38
CA LYS A 303 7.83 19.10 -2.24
C LYS A 303 6.44 19.23 -1.64
N VAL A 304 6.08 20.44 -1.30
CA VAL A 304 4.74 20.80 -0.81
C VAL A 304 4.01 21.56 -1.90
N TYR A 305 2.90 20.99 -2.38
CA TYR A 305 2.08 21.61 -3.41
C TYR A 305 0.91 22.33 -2.74
N GLU A 306 0.77 23.62 -3.05
CA GLU A 306 -0.35 24.45 -2.59
C GLU A 306 -1.36 24.62 -3.72
N ASP A 307 -2.61 24.89 -3.35
CA ASP A 307 -3.68 25.19 -4.30
C ASP A 307 -3.29 26.36 -5.20
N GLN A 308 -3.31 26.15 -6.51
CA GLN A 308 -3.09 27.19 -7.52
C GLN A 308 -4.32 27.30 -8.42
N SER A 309 -4.53 26.27 -9.27
CA SER A 309 -5.67 26.20 -10.16
C SER A 309 -6.77 25.28 -9.65
N HIS A 310 -6.43 24.35 -8.75
CA HIS A 310 -7.32 23.35 -8.17
C HIS A 310 -7.17 23.29 -6.66
N GLU A 311 -8.22 22.86 -5.96
CA GLU A 311 -8.17 22.48 -4.56
C GLU A 311 -7.53 21.10 -4.46
N LEU A 312 -6.30 21.03 -3.94
CA LEU A 312 -5.54 19.81 -3.87
C LEU A 312 -5.95 18.96 -2.67
N TYR A 313 -5.83 17.67 -2.81
CA TYR A 313 -6.19 16.69 -1.79
C TYR A 313 -5.24 15.47 -1.85
N HIS A 314 -5.49 14.49 -1.01
CA HIS A 314 -4.71 13.25 -0.94
C HIS A 314 -4.52 12.60 -2.31
N VAL A 315 -3.29 12.30 -2.70
CA VAL A 315 -2.85 11.66 -3.97
C VAL A 315 -3.34 12.36 -5.26
N PHE A 316 -3.46 13.68 -5.22
CA PHE A 316 -3.99 14.51 -6.32
C PHE A 316 -3.31 14.26 -7.68
N ASN A 317 -2.02 13.95 -7.71
CA ASN A 317 -1.24 13.69 -8.93
C ASN A 317 -1.45 12.29 -9.51
N ILE A 318 -2.04 11.37 -8.74
CA ILE A 318 -2.50 10.07 -9.22
C ILE A 318 -3.90 10.21 -9.81
N ASP A 319 -4.82 10.84 -9.06
CA ASP A 319 -6.22 11.01 -9.47
C ASP A 319 -6.37 11.99 -10.64
N HIS A 320 -5.53 13.03 -10.66
CA HIS A 320 -5.57 14.11 -11.64
C HIS A 320 -4.19 14.43 -12.22
N PRO A 321 -3.59 13.48 -12.95
CA PRO A 321 -2.29 13.70 -13.61
C PRO A 321 -2.34 14.79 -14.70
N GLU A 322 -3.56 15.19 -15.15
CA GLU A 322 -3.80 16.25 -16.13
C GLU A 322 -3.83 17.66 -15.51
N TRP A 323 -3.98 17.79 -14.19
CA TRP A 323 -3.90 19.09 -13.52
C TRP A 323 -2.47 19.66 -13.61
N GLU A 324 -2.35 20.98 -13.61
CA GLU A 324 -1.03 21.63 -13.66
C GLU A 324 -0.15 21.18 -12.48
N GLU A 325 -0.73 21.14 -11.29
CA GLU A 325 -0.07 20.69 -10.06
C GLU A 325 0.25 19.20 -10.11
N GLY A 326 -0.63 18.37 -10.68
CA GLY A 326 -0.43 16.93 -10.86
C GLY A 326 0.72 16.64 -11.84
N MET A 327 0.74 17.33 -12.98
CA MET A 327 1.86 17.24 -13.94
C MET A 327 3.17 17.71 -13.33
N GLN A 328 3.15 18.80 -12.53
CA GLN A 328 4.35 19.29 -11.88
C GLN A 328 4.88 18.25 -10.88
N ALA A 329 4.02 17.63 -10.06
CA ALA A 329 4.42 16.60 -9.12
C ALA A 329 5.05 15.40 -9.82
N ASN A 330 4.44 14.93 -10.91
CA ASN A 330 4.99 13.82 -11.71
C ASN A 330 6.29 14.19 -12.40
N ASN A 331 6.47 15.43 -12.87
CA ASN A 331 7.74 15.95 -13.40
C ASN A 331 8.83 16.02 -12.32
N ASP A 332 8.49 16.41 -11.10
CA ASP A 332 9.45 16.46 -9.98
C ASP A 332 9.95 15.04 -9.62
N ILE A 333 9.11 14.01 -9.70
CA ILE A 333 9.52 12.60 -9.55
C ILE A 333 10.52 12.21 -10.64
N VAL A 334 10.21 12.50 -11.91
CA VAL A 334 11.10 12.23 -13.05
C VAL A 334 12.44 12.94 -12.89
N ALA A 335 12.42 14.22 -12.52
CA ALA A 335 13.63 15.01 -12.31
C ALA A 335 14.50 14.40 -11.19
N PHE A 336 13.89 14.05 -10.06
CA PHE A 336 14.59 13.44 -8.93
C PHE A 336 15.26 12.10 -9.30
N PHE A 337 14.64 11.27 -10.13
CA PHE A 337 15.22 10.00 -10.58
C PHE A 337 16.31 10.18 -11.62
N THR A 338 16.28 11.25 -12.43
CA THR A 338 17.24 11.51 -13.50
C THR A 338 18.41 12.43 -13.09
N GLU A 339 18.27 13.21 -12.01
CA GLU A 339 19.33 14.01 -11.42
C GLU A 339 20.28 13.11 -10.63
N GLY A 340 21.54 13.00 -11.05
CA GLY A 340 22.51 12.13 -10.36
C GLY A 340 23.93 12.55 -10.54
#